data_9297a8166035f3524bc3260b69d33b8a
#
_entry.id   9297a8166035f3524bc3260b69d33b8a
#
_cell.length_a   1.000
_cell.length_b   1.000
_cell.length_c   1.000
_cell.angle_alpha   90.00
_cell.angle_beta   90.00
_cell.angle_gamma   90.00
#
_symmetry.space_group_name_H-M   'P 1'
#
loop_
_entity.id
_entity.type
_entity.pdbx_description
1 polymer ?
#
loop_
_entity_poly.entity_id
_entity_poly.type
_entity_poly.pdbx_seq_one_letter_code
_entity_poly.pdbx_strand_id
1 'polypeptide(L)'
;MKHPRLRDGKKLQTSEPYPMNELPDDLIIKIGGYLVHLLYIGRKDISGSDWGDAFSDAIGGKHLDSPVGIADVVLGKMAWSMKTVKNTRPFTARNIRLISGRCSPDYSYGITDPHKDIQETGRAVLGIWNERINLAQDEFNPVRTSILVRSNDLLSYTLFEEDNHRFRTSDYVWEVNSNGNLIGKHIESGEICFTWQPHGSQFTIHTRIPENAVKFTIKRPPIISKEDILRAINFDDSWVQIIKP
;
A
#
# COMPACT_ATOMS: atom_id res chain seq x y z
N MET A 1 -7.54 -19.82 26.84
CA MET A 1 -9.00 -19.80 27.02
C MET A 1 -9.65 -20.36 25.75
N LYS A 2 -10.70 -21.21 25.85
CA LYS A 2 -11.45 -21.67 24.65
C LYS A 2 -12.33 -20.53 24.18
N HIS A 3 -12.24 -20.16 22.89
CA HIS A 3 -13.14 -19.19 22.29
C HIS A 3 -14.59 -19.72 22.29
N PRO A 4 -15.58 -18.85 22.55
CA PRO A 4 -17.00 -19.26 22.52
C PRO A 4 -17.39 -19.66 21.09
N ARG A 5 -18.18 -20.72 20.95
CA ARG A 5 -18.77 -21.11 19.66
C ARG A 5 -20.05 -20.30 19.45
N LEU A 6 -20.07 -19.49 18.38
CA LEU A 6 -21.27 -18.74 17.98
C LEU A 6 -22.08 -19.54 16.95
N ARG A 7 -23.42 -19.55 17.08
CA ARG A 7 -24.31 -20.23 16.11
C ARG A 7 -24.13 -19.73 14.69
N ASP A 8 -23.87 -18.44 14.52
CA ASP A 8 -23.74 -17.75 13.23
C ASP A 8 -22.28 -17.50 12.83
N GLY A 9 -21.31 -18.00 13.59
CA GLY A 9 -19.88 -17.75 13.33
C GLY A 9 -19.41 -18.18 11.93
N LYS A 10 -20.03 -19.25 11.36
CA LYS A 10 -19.71 -19.70 10.00
C LYS A 10 -20.25 -18.78 8.90
N LYS A 11 -21.29 -17.98 9.17
CA LYS A 11 -21.86 -17.03 8.19
C LYS A 11 -21.06 -15.75 8.09
N LEU A 12 -20.23 -15.46 9.12
CA LEU A 12 -19.36 -14.28 9.19
C LEU A 12 -17.93 -14.56 8.73
N GLN A 13 -17.57 -15.84 8.48
CA GLN A 13 -16.26 -16.17 7.92
C GLN A 13 -16.24 -15.76 6.44
N THR A 14 -15.61 -14.65 6.15
CA THR A 14 -15.09 -14.37 4.80
C THR A 14 -14.05 -15.43 4.50
N SER A 15 -14.22 -16.17 3.40
CA SER A 15 -13.17 -17.07 2.91
C SER A 15 -12.04 -16.17 2.39
N GLU A 16 -10.97 -16.04 3.15
CA GLU A 16 -9.75 -15.40 2.68
C GLU A 16 -9.20 -16.22 1.50
N PRO A 17 -8.71 -15.59 0.42
CA PRO A 17 -8.18 -16.31 -0.74
C PRO A 17 -6.94 -17.14 -0.38
N TYR A 18 -6.20 -16.72 0.65
CA TYR A 18 -5.03 -17.40 1.23
C TYR A 18 -4.76 -16.83 2.63
N PRO A 19 -4.06 -17.58 3.53
CA PRO A 19 -3.61 -17.05 4.81
C PRO A 19 -2.61 -15.90 4.62
N MET A 20 -2.58 -14.94 5.52
CA MET A 20 -1.67 -13.78 5.44
C MET A 20 -0.21 -14.23 5.33
N ASN A 21 0.51 -13.68 4.33
CA ASN A 21 1.90 -14.03 3.99
C ASN A 21 2.12 -15.48 3.51
N GLU A 22 1.06 -16.21 3.16
CA GLU A 22 1.13 -17.53 2.53
C GLU A 22 0.60 -17.46 1.08
N LEU A 23 1.16 -16.52 0.30
CA LEU A 23 0.74 -16.31 -1.09
C LEU A 23 1.07 -17.54 -1.94
N PRO A 24 0.09 -18.13 -2.64
CA PRO A 24 0.32 -19.29 -3.51
C PRO A 24 1.26 -18.98 -4.67
N ASP A 25 2.04 -19.97 -5.12
CA ASP A 25 2.99 -19.81 -6.21
C ASP A 25 2.34 -19.37 -7.53
N ASP A 26 1.15 -19.87 -7.83
CA ASP A 26 0.39 -19.47 -9.02
C ASP A 26 -0.03 -18.00 -8.98
N LEU A 27 -0.34 -17.47 -7.79
CA LEU A 27 -0.61 -16.06 -7.58
C LEU A 27 0.64 -15.21 -7.84
N ILE A 28 1.80 -15.64 -7.33
CA ILE A 28 3.08 -14.96 -7.58
C ILE A 28 3.44 -14.97 -9.07
N ILE A 29 3.17 -16.08 -9.77
CA ILE A 29 3.38 -16.18 -11.21
C ILE A 29 2.49 -15.19 -11.98
N LYS A 30 1.21 -15.07 -11.64
CA LYS A 30 0.30 -14.09 -12.25
C LYS A 30 0.77 -12.65 -12.01
N ILE A 31 1.11 -12.31 -10.76
CA ILE A 31 1.71 -11.01 -10.42
C ILE A 31 2.97 -10.76 -11.25
N GLY A 32 3.89 -11.72 -11.29
CA GLY A 32 5.11 -11.63 -12.08
C GLY A 32 4.84 -11.41 -13.56
N GLY A 33 3.83 -12.11 -14.13
CA GLY A 33 3.37 -11.93 -15.50
C GLY A 33 2.89 -10.51 -15.78
N TYR A 34 2.11 -9.94 -14.88
CA TYR A 34 1.64 -8.56 -15.00
C TYR A 34 2.80 -7.55 -14.93
N LEU A 35 3.76 -7.75 -14.02
CA LEU A 35 4.96 -6.91 -13.91
C LEU A 35 5.82 -7.00 -15.19
N VAL A 36 5.96 -8.19 -15.77
CA VAL A 36 6.62 -8.38 -17.08
C VAL A 36 5.90 -7.62 -18.18
N HIS A 37 4.54 -7.65 -18.19
CA HIS A 37 3.75 -6.86 -19.14
C HIS A 37 4.04 -5.37 -19.02
N LEU A 38 4.04 -4.82 -17.79
CA LEU A 38 4.34 -3.40 -17.56
C LEU A 38 5.73 -3.01 -18.10
N LEU A 39 6.75 -3.86 -17.88
CA LEU A 39 8.08 -3.62 -18.41
C LEU A 39 8.14 -3.76 -19.94
N TYR A 40 7.38 -4.70 -20.52
CA TYR A 40 7.29 -4.89 -21.96
C TYR A 40 6.74 -3.65 -22.68
N ILE A 41 5.72 -2.98 -22.11
CA ILE A 41 5.18 -1.74 -22.65
C ILE A 41 5.99 -0.49 -22.25
N GLY A 42 7.18 -0.66 -21.68
CA GLY A 42 8.14 0.41 -21.39
C GLY A 42 7.93 1.17 -20.09
N ARG A 43 7.16 0.63 -19.11
CA ARG A 43 7.09 1.24 -17.79
C ARG A 43 8.47 1.29 -17.14
N LYS A 44 8.83 2.45 -16.62
CA LYS A 44 10.13 2.70 -15.96
C LYS A 44 10.06 2.64 -14.45
N ASP A 45 8.86 2.52 -13.90
CA ASP A 45 8.58 2.42 -12.48
C ASP A 45 7.23 1.71 -12.25
N ILE A 46 7.02 1.16 -11.05
CA ILE A 46 5.76 0.54 -10.60
C ILE A 46 5.17 1.45 -9.54
N SER A 47 4.10 2.13 -9.87
CA SER A 47 3.35 2.99 -8.96
C SER A 47 2.45 2.16 -8.02
N GLY A 48 1.84 2.82 -7.03
CA GLY A 48 0.82 2.19 -6.19
C GLY A 48 -0.40 1.72 -7.01
N SER A 49 -0.79 2.48 -8.03
CA SER A 49 -1.88 2.10 -8.94
C SER A 49 -1.51 0.91 -9.82
N ASP A 50 -0.31 0.90 -10.44
CA ASP A 50 0.16 -0.27 -11.20
C ASP A 50 0.19 -1.53 -10.32
N TRP A 51 0.55 -1.39 -9.03
CA TRP A 51 0.52 -2.50 -8.07
C TRP A 51 -0.92 -2.92 -7.75
N GLY A 52 -1.83 -1.97 -7.58
CA GLY A 52 -3.27 -2.24 -7.40
C GLY A 52 -3.85 -3.03 -8.57
N ASP A 53 -3.54 -2.64 -9.80
CA ASP A 53 -3.99 -3.32 -11.01
C ASP A 53 -3.41 -4.75 -11.09
N ALA A 54 -2.09 -4.90 -10.88
CA ALA A 54 -1.44 -6.20 -10.93
C ALA A 54 -1.96 -7.17 -9.87
N PHE A 55 -2.19 -6.69 -8.66
CA PHE A 55 -2.68 -7.51 -7.56
C PHE A 55 -4.15 -7.87 -7.75
N SER A 56 -5.01 -6.91 -8.12
CA SER A 56 -6.44 -7.16 -8.36
C SER A 56 -6.67 -8.15 -9.49
N ASP A 57 -5.92 -8.03 -10.60
CA ASP A 57 -5.95 -8.99 -11.70
C ASP A 57 -5.58 -10.41 -11.23
N ALA A 58 -4.50 -10.52 -10.45
CA ALA A 58 -3.99 -11.80 -9.99
C ALA A 58 -4.96 -12.53 -9.03
N ILE A 59 -5.62 -11.80 -8.11
CA ILE A 59 -6.55 -12.40 -7.14
C ILE A 59 -8.00 -12.52 -7.67
N GLY A 60 -8.30 -11.98 -8.86
CA GLY A 60 -9.65 -11.85 -9.38
C GLY A 60 -10.52 -10.85 -8.60
N GLY A 61 -9.89 -9.83 -8.04
CA GLY A 61 -10.52 -8.75 -7.30
C GLY A 61 -10.81 -7.52 -8.16
N LYS A 62 -11.12 -6.41 -7.51
CA LYS A 62 -11.37 -5.12 -8.15
C LYS A 62 -10.46 -4.05 -7.55
N HIS A 63 -9.70 -3.36 -8.37
CA HIS A 63 -9.04 -2.11 -7.98
C HIS A 63 -10.08 -0.97 -7.99
N LEU A 64 -10.17 -0.21 -6.91
CA LEU A 64 -11.14 0.86 -6.75
C LEU A 64 -10.62 2.15 -7.39
N ASP A 65 -11.46 2.82 -8.18
CA ASP A 65 -11.14 4.13 -8.77
C ASP A 65 -10.95 5.21 -7.69
N SER A 66 -11.64 5.04 -6.55
CA SER A 66 -11.51 5.89 -5.37
C SER A 66 -11.46 5.01 -4.13
N PRO A 67 -10.38 5.12 -3.32
CA PRO A 67 -10.25 4.32 -2.11
C PRO A 67 -11.35 4.59 -1.08
N VAL A 68 -11.79 3.54 -0.38
CA VAL A 68 -12.64 3.66 0.81
C VAL A 68 -11.73 3.62 2.04
N GLY A 69 -11.50 4.77 2.67
CA GLY A 69 -10.52 4.91 3.74
C GLY A 69 -9.11 4.61 3.25
N ILE A 70 -8.64 3.38 3.48
CA ILE A 70 -7.33 2.88 3.00
C ILE A 70 -7.47 1.72 2.00
N ALA A 71 -8.69 1.26 1.70
CA ALA A 71 -8.94 0.14 0.81
C ALA A 71 -8.78 0.55 -0.65
N ASP A 72 -7.77 0.03 -1.32
CA ASP A 72 -7.46 0.28 -2.73
C ASP A 72 -7.96 -0.89 -3.62
N VAL A 73 -7.81 -2.16 -3.18
CA VAL A 73 -8.25 -3.37 -3.88
C VAL A 73 -9.22 -4.15 -3.01
N VAL A 74 -10.26 -4.73 -3.61
CA VAL A 74 -11.30 -5.48 -2.89
C VAL A 74 -11.59 -6.82 -3.56
N LEU A 75 -11.87 -7.84 -2.74
CA LEU A 75 -12.38 -9.14 -3.14
C LEU A 75 -13.44 -9.60 -2.14
N GLY A 76 -14.72 -9.60 -2.55
CA GLY A 76 -15.84 -9.87 -1.65
C GLY A 76 -15.87 -8.89 -0.48
N LYS A 77 -15.70 -9.38 0.74
CA LYS A 77 -15.66 -8.57 1.97
C LYS A 77 -14.23 -8.25 2.44
N MET A 78 -13.23 -8.71 1.74
CA MET A 78 -11.83 -8.46 2.05
C MET A 78 -11.31 -7.28 1.25
N ALA A 79 -10.41 -6.47 1.84
CA ALA A 79 -9.78 -5.36 1.18
C ALA A 79 -8.29 -5.26 1.47
N TRP A 80 -7.56 -4.62 0.55
CA TRP A 80 -6.13 -4.34 0.68
C TRP A 80 -5.83 -2.88 0.39
N SER A 81 -4.94 -2.30 1.20
CA SER A 81 -4.21 -1.09 0.87
C SER A 81 -2.96 -1.46 0.08
N MET A 82 -2.72 -0.78 -1.04
CA MET A 82 -1.63 -1.13 -1.95
C MET A 82 -0.44 -0.20 -1.76
N LYS A 83 0.73 -0.77 -1.45
CA LYS A 83 1.96 0.01 -1.23
C LYS A 83 3.12 -0.53 -2.04
N THR A 84 3.89 0.38 -2.65
CA THR A 84 5.17 0.03 -3.28
C THR A 84 6.30 0.78 -2.61
N VAL A 85 7.43 0.10 -2.43
CA VAL A 85 8.64 0.69 -1.85
C VAL A 85 9.83 0.37 -2.74
N LYS A 86 10.57 1.40 -3.12
CA LYS A 86 11.83 1.25 -3.87
C LYS A 86 12.97 0.98 -2.91
N ASN A 87 13.73 -0.09 -3.15
CA ASN A 87 14.88 -0.46 -2.34
C ASN A 87 15.98 -1.07 -3.22
N THR A 88 17.23 -0.69 -3.00
CA THR A 88 18.37 -1.22 -3.77
C THR A 88 18.64 -2.70 -3.51
N ARG A 89 18.19 -3.22 -2.37
CA ARG A 89 18.42 -4.60 -1.92
C ARG A 89 17.14 -5.20 -1.35
N PRO A 90 16.09 -5.44 -2.18
CA PRO A 90 14.79 -5.88 -1.67
C PRO A 90 14.86 -7.19 -0.87
N PHE A 91 15.77 -8.10 -1.22
CA PHE A 91 15.88 -9.42 -0.56
C PHE A 91 16.54 -9.40 0.83
N THR A 92 17.28 -8.35 1.16
CA THR A 92 18.02 -8.23 2.42
C THR A 92 17.58 -7.04 3.28
N ALA A 93 16.66 -6.23 2.76
CA ALA A 93 16.06 -5.16 3.54
C ALA A 93 15.30 -5.74 4.73
N ARG A 94 15.52 -5.16 5.91
CA ARG A 94 14.83 -5.58 7.15
C ARG A 94 13.71 -4.63 7.55
N ASN A 95 13.90 -3.34 7.25
CA ASN A 95 12.96 -2.29 7.58
C ASN A 95 12.69 -1.44 6.35
N ILE A 96 11.48 -0.97 6.22
CA ILE A 96 11.05 -0.07 5.16
C ILE A 96 10.19 1.06 5.72
N ARG A 97 9.98 2.07 4.90
CA ARG A 97 9.13 3.22 5.23
C ARG A 97 7.99 3.26 4.25
N LEU A 98 6.78 3.10 4.76
CA LEU A 98 5.55 3.11 3.97
C LEU A 98 4.92 4.50 4.00
N ILE A 99 4.87 5.17 2.86
CA ILE A 99 4.05 6.38 2.72
C ILE A 99 2.59 5.93 2.78
N SER A 100 1.93 6.23 3.91
CA SER A 100 0.59 5.74 4.23
C SER A 100 -0.52 6.74 3.90
N GLY A 101 -0.15 7.86 3.30
CA GLY A 101 -1.07 8.88 2.80
C GLY A 101 -0.91 10.23 3.52
N ARG A 102 -1.85 11.13 3.24
CA ARG A 102 -1.89 12.44 3.88
C ARG A 102 -2.73 12.38 5.14
N CYS A 103 -2.16 12.83 6.26
CA CYS A 103 -2.89 13.12 7.49
C CYS A 103 -2.71 14.59 7.78
N SER A 104 -3.75 15.41 7.57
CA SER A 104 -3.70 16.87 7.69
C SER A 104 -4.37 17.34 8.99
N PRO A 105 -3.60 17.58 10.07
CA PRO A 105 -4.12 18.09 11.33
C PRO A 105 -4.77 19.47 11.19
N ASP A 106 -4.27 20.32 10.28
CA ASP A 106 -4.88 21.62 9.98
C ASP A 106 -6.30 21.45 9.45
N TYR A 107 -6.48 20.68 8.39
CA TYR A 107 -7.81 20.43 7.81
C TYR A 107 -8.77 19.71 8.77
N SER A 108 -8.29 18.70 9.51
CA SER A 108 -9.16 17.84 10.32
C SER A 108 -9.45 18.38 11.72
N TYR A 109 -8.52 19.13 12.30
CA TYR A 109 -8.57 19.58 13.71
C TYR A 109 -8.26 21.07 13.88
N GLY A 110 -7.99 21.82 12.80
CA GLY A 110 -7.65 23.25 12.87
C GLY A 110 -6.27 23.55 13.48
N ILE A 111 -5.35 22.55 13.48
CA ILE A 111 -3.98 22.71 13.99
C ILE A 111 -3.12 23.35 12.89
N THR A 112 -3.09 24.68 12.85
CA THR A 112 -2.37 25.45 11.82
C THR A 112 -0.87 25.53 12.06
N ASP A 113 -0.41 25.51 13.32
CA ASP A 113 1.01 25.43 13.68
C ASP A 113 1.33 24.06 14.31
N PRO A 114 1.89 23.13 13.53
CA PRO A 114 2.13 21.77 14.01
C PRO A 114 3.26 21.67 15.04
N HIS A 115 4.07 22.70 15.22
CA HIS A 115 5.18 22.71 16.17
C HIS A 115 4.82 23.37 17.50
N LYS A 116 3.65 24.02 17.62
CA LYS A 116 3.19 24.64 18.85
C LYS A 116 2.94 23.63 19.97
N ASP A 117 2.30 22.50 19.66
CA ASP A 117 2.17 21.33 20.53
C ASP A 117 2.38 20.06 19.70
N ILE A 118 3.61 19.54 19.79
CA ILE A 118 4.04 18.38 19.00
C ILE A 118 3.26 17.12 19.39
N GLN A 119 2.90 16.98 20.68
CA GLN A 119 2.16 15.82 21.15
C GLN A 119 0.71 15.86 20.68
N GLU A 120 0.08 17.02 20.69
CA GLU A 120 -1.27 17.21 20.17
C GLU A 120 -1.30 16.94 18.66
N THR A 121 -0.35 17.50 17.90
CA THR A 121 -0.23 17.26 16.46
C THR A 121 -0.04 15.78 16.15
N GLY A 122 0.83 15.10 16.88
CA GLY A 122 1.06 13.66 16.70
C GLY A 122 -0.18 12.82 17.00
N ARG A 123 -0.92 13.15 18.06
CA ARG A 123 -2.22 12.51 18.35
C ARG A 123 -3.24 12.75 17.24
N ALA A 124 -3.29 13.97 16.69
CA ALA A 124 -4.17 14.29 15.57
C ALA A 124 -3.82 13.50 14.30
N VAL A 125 -2.52 13.35 13.98
CA VAL A 125 -2.05 12.53 12.85
C VAL A 125 -2.52 11.08 12.99
N LEU A 126 -2.32 10.45 14.16
CA LEU A 126 -2.78 9.09 14.42
C LEU A 126 -4.31 8.98 14.46
N GLY A 127 -5.00 10.02 14.93
CA GLY A 127 -6.47 10.10 14.92
C GLY A 127 -7.01 10.03 13.47
N ILE A 128 -6.42 10.79 12.56
CA ILE A 128 -6.79 10.78 11.12
C ILE A 128 -6.52 9.41 10.51
N TRP A 129 -5.37 8.81 10.81
CA TRP A 129 -5.06 7.45 10.35
C TRP A 129 -6.08 6.43 10.86
N ASN A 130 -6.36 6.46 12.16
CA ASN A 130 -7.32 5.54 12.78
C ASN A 130 -8.72 5.66 12.16
N GLU A 131 -9.15 6.88 11.81
CA GLU A 131 -10.44 7.09 11.16
C GLU A 131 -10.47 6.50 9.76
N ARG A 132 -9.38 6.58 9.00
CA ARG A 132 -9.27 5.91 7.70
C ARG A 132 -9.35 4.38 7.82
N ILE A 133 -8.77 3.82 8.89
CA ILE A 133 -8.90 2.39 9.20
C ILE A 133 -10.36 2.05 9.53
N ASN A 134 -11.03 2.86 10.37
CA ASN A 134 -12.45 2.66 10.70
C ASN A 134 -13.31 2.62 9.44
N LEU A 135 -13.21 3.62 8.57
CA LEU A 135 -13.97 3.69 7.32
C LEU A 135 -13.79 2.45 6.44
N ALA A 136 -12.56 1.93 6.35
CA ALA A 136 -12.29 0.71 5.60
C ALA A 136 -12.89 -0.53 6.30
N GLN A 137 -12.75 -0.62 7.63
CA GLN A 137 -13.22 -1.76 8.42
C GLN A 137 -14.75 -1.81 8.60
N ASP A 138 -15.45 -0.68 8.48
CA ASP A 138 -16.91 -0.62 8.48
C ASP A 138 -17.49 -1.33 7.24
N GLU A 139 -16.76 -1.34 6.13
CA GLU A 139 -17.20 -1.91 4.85
C GLU A 139 -16.58 -3.27 4.57
N PHE A 140 -15.31 -3.44 4.96
CA PHE A 140 -14.50 -4.63 4.66
C PHE A 140 -13.87 -5.23 5.93
N ASN A 141 -13.84 -6.56 5.98
CA ASN A 141 -13.17 -7.29 7.05
C ASN A 141 -12.75 -8.69 6.54
N PRO A 142 -11.43 -9.04 6.56
CA PRO A 142 -10.30 -8.24 7.03
C PRO A 142 -9.85 -7.15 6.04
N VAL A 143 -9.07 -6.19 6.55
CA VAL A 143 -8.39 -5.17 5.74
C VAL A 143 -6.89 -5.33 5.96
N ARG A 144 -6.14 -5.59 4.89
CA ARG A 144 -4.68 -5.77 4.89
C ARG A 144 -3.97 -4.65 4.12
N THR A 145 -2.68 -4.51 4.33
CA THR A 145 -1.79 -3.78 3.41
C THR A 145 -0.94 -4.78 2.65
N SER A 146 -0.98 -4.74 1.32
CA SER A 146 -0.09 -5.52 0.46
C SER A 146 1.07 -4.66 0.00
N ILE A 147 2.30 -5.09 0.31
CA ILE A 147 3.51 -4.29 0.17
C ILE A 147 4.46 -4.95 -0.81
N LEU A 148 4.71 -4.26 -1.94
CA LEU A 148 5.68 -4.67 -2.95
C LEU A 148 6.97 -3.86 -2.82
N VAL A 149 8.02 -4.47 -2.26
CA VAL A 149 9.37 -3.89 -2.23
C VAL A 149 10.07 -4.28 -3.53
N ARG A 150 10.45 -3.29 -4.34
CA ARG A 150 11.03 -3.48 -5.67
C ARG A 150 12.43 -2.94 -5.80
N SER A 151 13.28 -3.61 -6.56
CA SER A 151 14.62 -3.12 -6.92
C SER A 151 14.56 -1.90 -7.86
N ASN A 152 15.67 -1.20 -7.99
CA ASN A 152 15.77 -0.06 -8.91
C ASN A 152 15.61 -0.46 -10.38
N ASP A 153 16.04 -1.64 -10.74
CA ASP A 153 15.96 -2.20 -12.09
C ASP A 153 14.63 -2.93 -12.37
N LEU A 154 13.76 -3.03 -11.35
CA LEU A 154 12.45 -3.68 -11.42
C LEU A 154 12.52 -5.18 -11.76
N LEU A 155 13.59 -5.87 -11.37
CA LEU A 155 13.75 -7.31 -11.65
C LEU A 155 13.69 -8.17 -10.38
N SER A 156 13.79 -7.57 -9.19
CA SER A 156 13.78 -8.27 -7.91
C SER A 156 12.74 -7.66 -6.99
N TYR A 157 11.96 -8.53 -6.35
CA TYR A 157 10.81 -8.13 -5.54
C TYR A 157 10.74 -8.91 -4.23
N THR A 158 10.33 -8.23 -3.17
CA THR A 158 9.88 -8.84 -1.91
C THR A 158 8.44 -8.40 -1.69
N LEU A 159 7.55 -9.37 -1.50
CA LEU A 159 6.12 -9.18 -1.31
C LEU A 159 5.70 -9.73 0.04
N PHE A 160 4.95 -8.96 0.79
CA PHE A 160 4.36 -9.38 2.05
C PHE A 160 3.11 -8.57 2.37
N GLU A 161 2.36 -9.02 3.35
CA GLU A 161 1.15 -8.38 3.83
C GLU A 161 1.24 -8.08 5.33
N GLU A 162 0.51 -7.06 5.75
CA GLU A 162 0.31 -6.70 7.15
C GLU A 162 -1.17 -6.46 7.42
N ASP A 163 -1.63 -6.84 8.61
CA ASP A 163 -2.95 -6.44 9.06
C ASP A 163 -2.99 -4.93 9.35
N ASN A 164 -4.03 -4.28 8.87
CA ASN A 164 -4.29 -2.89 9.22
C ASN A 164 -4.96 -2.81 10.58
N HIS A 165 -4.31 -2.09 11.47
CA HIS A 165 -4.81 -1.85 12.82
C HIS A 165 -4.74 -0.38 13.20
N ARG A 166 -5.55 -0.03 14.19
CA ARG A 166 -5.54 1.30 14.80
C ARG A 166 -4.38 1.42 15.76
N PHE A 167 -3.76 2.58 15.80
CA PHE A 167 -2.73 2.90 16.76
C PHE A 167 -3.34 3.57 18.01
N ARG A 168 -3.01 3.06 19.19
CA ARG A 168 -3.37 3.72 20.43
C ARG A 168 -2.45 4.92 20.63
N THR A 169 -3.01 6.12 20.58
CA THR A 169 -2.22 7.38 20.61
C THR A 169 -1.39 7.55 21.87
N SER A 170 -1.82 6.96 23.00
CA SER A 170 -1.09 6.98 24.28
C SER A 170 0.21 6.16 24.27
N ASP A 171 0.41 5.27 23.32
CA ASP A 171 1.58 4.39 23.27
C ASP A 171 2.79 5.07 22.58
N TYR A 172 2.60 6.30 22.10
CA TYR A 172 3.61 7.02 21.32
C TYR A 172 3.90 8.40 21.88
N VAL A 173 5.18 8.75 21.86
CA VAL A 173 5.69 10.11 22.12
C VAL A 173 6.26 10.68 20.84
N TRP A 174 6.09 12.00 20.66
CA TRP A 174 6.51 12.68 19.45
C TRP A 174 7.64 13.67 19.73
N GLU A 175 8.56 13.77 18.78
CA GLU A 175 9.65 14.73 18.81
C GLU A 175 9.89 15.30 17.42
N VAL A 176 10.60 16.41 17.31
CA VAL A 176 10.96 17.04 16.03
C VAL A 176 12.39 16.64 15.67
N ASN A 177 12.61 16.19 14.44
CA ASN A 177 13.95 15.93 13.92
C ASN A 177 14.58 17.20 13.33
N SER A 178 15.88 17.11 12.92
CA SER A 178 16.62 18.22 12.33
C SER A 178 16.02 18.83 11.05
N ASN A 179 15.12 18.11 10.38
CA ASN A 179 14.42 18.55 9.17
C ASN A 179 13.02 19.15 9.46
N GLY A 180 12.66 19.33 10.73
CA GLY A 180 11.35 19.82 11.13
C GLY A 180 10.21 18.81 11.00
N ASN A 181 10.49 17.54 10.75
CA ASN A 181 9.48 16.51 10.71
C ASN A 181 9.17 15.97 12.11
N LEU A 182 7.94 15.60 12.36
CA LEU A 182 7.55 14.93 13.59
C LEU A 182 7.86 13.42 13.48
N ILE A 183 8.52 12.90 14.52
CA ILE A 183 8.91 11.51 14.66
C ILE A 183 8.13 10.90 15.83
N GLY A 184 7.31 9.91 15.54
CA GLY A 184 6.56 9.16 16.56
C GLY A 184 7.36 7.93 17.01
N LYS A 185 7.64 7.85 18.30
CA LYS A 185 8.37 6.73 18.94
C LYS A 185 7.43 5.97 19.87
N HIS A 186 7.53 4.66 19.86
CA HIS A 186 6.82 3.84 20.84
C HIS A 186 7.46 4.05 22.23
N ILE A 187 6.65 4.31 23.22
CA ILE A 187 7.12 4.73 24.55
C ILE A 187 7.97 3.63 25.23
N GLU A 188 7.53 2.37 25.17
CA GLU A 188 8.20 1.28 25.86
C GLU A 188 9.50 0.84 25.15
N SER A 189 9.49 0.72 23.80
CA SER A 189 10.65 0.24 23.03
C SER A 189 11.61 1.33 22.60
N GLY A 190 11.16 2.58 22.54
CA GLY A 190 11.90 3.71 21.96
C GLY A 190 12.05 3.63 20.42
N GLU A 191 11.46 2.62 19.77
CA GLU A 191 11.54 2.46 18.32
C GLU A 191 10.80 3.58 17.60
N ILE A 192 11.37 4.06 16.50
CA ILE A 192 10.71 5.00 15.60
C ILE A 192 9.67 4.23 14.78
N CYS A 193 8.39 4.51 15.02
CA CYS A 193 7.28 3.90 14.32
C CYS A 193 6.73 4.79 13.20
N PHE A 194 6.84 6.11 13.34
CA PHE A 194 6.23 7.06 12.42
C PHE A 194 7.16 8.21 12.05
N THR A 195 6.94 8.73 10.86
CA THR A 195 7.41 10.07 10.46
C THR A 195 6.22 10.81 9.86
N TRP A 196 5.97 12.02 10.33
CA TRP A 196 5.01 12.90 9.70
C TRP A 196 5.73 14.18 9.23
N GLN A 197 5.49 14.54 7.96
CA GLN A 197 6.08 15.72 7.33
C GLN A 197 5.03 16.82 7.27
N PRO A 198 5.22 17.98 7.95
CA PRO A 198 4.29 19.10 7.89
C PRO A 198 4.02 19.57 6.47
N HIS A 199 5.08 19.71 5.67
CA HIS A 199 4.96 20.05 4.27
C HIS A 199 4.33 18.88 3.49
N GLY A 200 3.07 19.10 3.04
CA GLY A 200 2.28 18.08 2.33
C GLY A 200 1.56 17.07 3.23
N SER A 201 1.66 17.21 4.57
CA SER A 201 0.96 16.39 5.57
C SER A 201 1.18 14.87 5.38
N GLN A 202 2.38 14.50 4.92
CA GLN A 202 2.69 13.11 4.56
C GLN A 202 2.92 12.28 5.81
N PHE A 203 2.12 11.26 6.01
CA PHE A 203 2.29 10.26 7.06
C PHE A 203 3.00 9.02 6.54
N THR A 204 4.04 8.60 7.25
CA THR A 204 4.88 7.45 6.93
C THR A 204 4.94 6.51 8.12
N ILE A 205 4.64 5.24 7.90
CA ILE A 205 4.78 4.16 8.88
C ILE A 205 6.11 3.45 8.62
N HIS A 206 6.86 3.17 9.70
CA HIS A 206 8.06 2.36 9.65
C HIS A 206 7.69 0.92 10.00
N THR A 207 7.99 -0.02 9.12
CA THR A 207 7.64 -1.41 9.34
C THR A 207 8.81 -2.34 9.04
N ARG A 208 8.75 -3.55 9.63
CA ARG A 208 9.74 -4.61 9.42
C ARG A 208 9.25 -5.55 8.34
N ILE A 209 10.14 -5.97 7.46
CA ILE A 209 9.84 -7.03 6.50
C ILE A 209 9.86 -8.36 7.25
N PRO A 210 8.78 -9.15 7.24
CA PRO A 210 8.74 -10.45 7.92
C PRO A 210 9.68 -11.45 7.25
N GLU A 211 10.19 -12.42 8.03
CA GLU A 211 11.16 -13.42 7.54
C GLU A 211 10.56 -14.31 6.45
N ASN A 212 9.25 -14.56 6.52
CA ASN A 212 8.50 -15.36 5.55
C ASN A 212 7.99 -14.54 4.34
N ALA A 213 8.43 -13.27 4.17
CA ALA A 213 8.09 -12.49 2.99
C ALA A 213 8.50 -13.22 1.71
N VAL A 214 7.62 -13.25 0.72
CA VAL A 214 7.87 -13.90 -0.56
C VAL A 214 8.90 -13.10 -1.36
N LYS A 215 9.92 -13.76 -1.88
CA LYS A 215 10.99 -13.16 -2.70
C LYS A 215 10.97 -13.79 -4.08
N PHE A 216 10.88 -12.95 -5.11
CA PHE A 216 10.88 -13.45 -6.48
C PHE A 216 11.62 -12.51 -7.42
N THR A 217 11.98 -13.04 -8.59
CA THR A 217 12.60 -12.28 -9.68
C THR A 217 11.81 -12.49 -10.96
N ILE A 218 11.89 -11.50 -11.84
CA ILE A 218 11.39 -11.62 -13.21
C ILE A 218 12.55 -11.43 -14.20
N LYS A 219 12.41 -11.99 -15.39
CA LYS A 219 13.34 -11.69 -16.49
C LYS A 219 12.91 -10.41 -17.18
N ARG A 220 13.88 -9.58 -17.56
CA ARG A 220 13.59 -8.37 -18.34
C ARG A 220 13.08 -8.74 -19.72
N PRO A 221 11.84 -8.36 -20.09
CA PRO A 221 11.36 -8.53 -21.45
C PRO A 221 12.03 -7.53 -22.41
N PRO A 222 12.01 -7.77 -23.73
CA PRO A 222 12.22 -6.71 -24.70
C PRO A 222 11.15 -5.62 -24.52
N ILE A 223 11.45 -4.40 -24.89
CA ILE A 223 10.46 -3.31 -24.89
C ILE A 223 9.84 -3.25 -26.28
N ILE A 224 8.51 -3.32 -26.35
CA ILE A 224 7.79 -3.10 -27.60
C ILE A 224 7.70 -1.59 -27.87
N SER A 225 7.96 -1.19 -29.13
CA SER A 225 7.81 0.20 -29.53
C SER A 225 6.32 0.58 -29.65
N LYS A 226 6.01 1.88 -29.47
CA LYS A 226 4.66 2.40 -29.74
C LYS A 226 4.23 2.11 -31.17
N GLU A 227 5.16 2.24 -32.09
CA GLU A 227 4.94 2.01 -33.55
C GLU A 227 4.56 0.54 -33.83
N ASP A 228 5.20 -0.41 -33.14
CA ASP A 228 4.85 -1.83 -33.27
C ASP A 228 3.49 -2.15 -32.68
N ILE A 229 3.14 -1.54 -31.54
CA ILE A 229 1.79 -1.67 -30.95
C ILE A 229 0.75 -1.12 -31.92
N LEU A 230 0.93 0.09 -32.44
CA LEU A 230 -0.02 0.73 -33.38
C LEU A 230 -0.17 -0.10 -34.64
N ARG A 231 0.92 -0.68 -35.17
CA ARG A 231 0.89 -1.58 -36.32
C ARG A 231 0.13 -2.87 -36.02
N ALA A 232 0.35 -3.46 -34.83
CA ALA A 232 -0.30 -4.72 -34.43
C ALA A 232 -1.82 -4.61 -34.32
N ILE A 233 -2.35 -3.43 -33.98
CA ILE A 233 -3.79 -3.16 -33.90
C ILE A 233 -4.36 -2.54 -35.17
N ASN A 234 -3.56 -2.42 -36.25
CA ASN A 234 -3.92 -1.76 -37.52
C ASN A 234 -4.44 -0.32 -37.31
N PHE A 235 -3.79 0.43 -36.42
CA PHE A 235 -4.14 1.84 -36.19
C PHE A 235 -3.93 2.65 -37.47
N ASP A 236 -4.91 3.49 -37.80
CA ASP A 236 -4.85 4.51 -38.85
C ASP A 236 -5.44 5.83 -38.33
N ASP A 237 -5.27 6.89 -39.13
CA ASP A 237 -5.68 8.25 -38.75
C ASP A 237 -7.21 8.40 -38.55
N SER A 238 -8.03 7.49 -39.08
CA SER A 238 -9.48 7.50 -38.90
C SER A 238 -9.92 7.18 -37.47
N TRP A 239 -9.02 6.60 -36.63
CA TRP A 239 -9.28 6.35 -35.20
C TRP A 239 -9.30 7.64 -34.38
N VAL A 240 -8.81 8.75 -34.96
CA VAL A 240 -8.75 10.06 -34.28
C VAL A 240 -9.66 11.04 -34.96
N GLN A 241 -10.76 11.42 -34.33
CA GLN A 241 -11.66 12.46 -34.80
C GLN A 241 -11.34 13.80 -34.13
N ILE A 242 -10.91 14.79 -34.93
CA ILE A 242 -10.67 16.14 -34.44
C ILE A 242 -12.00 16.91 -34.45
N ILE A 243 -12.48 17.29 -33.27
CA ILE A 243 -13.66 18.15 -33.09
C ILE A 243 -13.14 19.58 -33.02
N LYS A 244 -13.43 20.35 -34.07
CA LYS A 244 -13.14 21.79 -34.09
C LYS A 244 -14.29 22.54 -33.46
N PRO A 245 -14.03 23.66 -32.73
CA PRO A 245 -15.07 24.52 -32.15
C PRO A 245 -15.89 25.21 -33.22
#